data_65c1bee72455796c7f3fc90c04f62a62
#
_entry.id   65c1bee72455796c7f3fc90c04f62a62
#
_cell.length_a   1.000
_cell.length_b   1.000
_cell.length_c   1.000
_cell.angle_alpha   90.00
_cell.angle_beta   90.00
_cell.angle_gamma   90.00
#
_symmetry.space_group_name_H-M   'P 1'
#
loop_
_entity.id
_entity.type
_entity.pdbx_description
1 polymer ?
#
loop_
_entity_poly.entity_id
_entity_poly.type
_entity_poly.pdbx_seq_one_letter_code
_entity_poly.pdbx_strand_id
1 'polypeptide(L)'
;IQDPAPATRPAATARAGGGCRILNRGGAVGEDQSVQTPPLDGFRVIEGSAFVAAPSGGMTLAQLGADVIRFDQIGGGIDYRRWPLTDAGESIYWAGLNKGKRSIAVDLRSDRAKELLSGLVADAGNFLTNFPTRGWMSFEALSAQRPDLVMLAITGNRDGSTALDYTVNCAVGYPTATGPVGGHEPINHVMPAWDLVCGQTAALGMLAADRHRTRTGEGSSMSLALSDVAFVAVSALGHVAEAQINGTERERFGNDLYGAYGTTFTTADGVIVYAVGISPKQWSGLLEATNATAAVAAIEAEHAVSFRDEGERFAHREAITAAIAPWVAAHGIDEVAARFDDLGVCWGRYQTFKELVDDDPRVSIESELFRNVDQPNIGTYLTPGSPVAFDGKLPVEPTPAPRLGEHTEAILADVFGLSPAEIGSLHDDGVVAS
;
A
#
# COMPACT_ATOMS: atom_id res chain seq x y z
N ILE A 1 -12.21 49.67 -0.40
CA ILE A 1 -11.36 49.11 -1.47
C ILE A 1 -11.94 47.76 -1.78
N GLN A 2 -12.65 47.67 -2.92
CA GLN A 2 -13.37 46.49 -3.38
C GLN A 2 -12.37 45.51 -4.02
N ASP A 3 -12.48 44.22 -3.65
CA ASP A 3 -11.78 43.10 -4.31
C ASP A 3 -12.39 42.82 -5.68
N PRO A 4 -11.59 42.53 -6.70
CA PRO A 4 -12.11 42.13 -8.01
C PRO A 4 -12.45 40.63 -8.03
N ALA A 5 -13.58 40.30 -8.67
CA ALA A 5 -14.09 38.95 -8.89
C ALA A 5 -13.12 38.07 -9.71
N PRO A 6 -13.11 36.74 -9.49
CA PRO A 6 -12.23 35.83 -10.22
C PRO A 6 -12.72 35.63 -11.67
N ALA A 7 -11.76 35.69 -12.58
CA ALA A 7 -11.94 35.44 -14.00
C ALA A 7 -12.24 33.95 -14.27
N THR A 8 -13.30 33.69 -15.01
CA THR A 8 -13.67 32.37 -15.54
C THR A 8 -12.67 31.92 -16.60
N ARG A 9 -11.99 30.77 -16.35
CA ARG A 9 -11.18 30.06 -17.33
C ARG A 9 -12.06 29.23 -18.27
N PRO A 10 -11.73 29.15 -19.56
CA PRO A 10 -12.44 28.27 -20.47
C PRO A 10 -12.11 26.78 -20.19
N ALA A 11 -13.12 25.93 -20.35
CA ALA A 11 -13.03 24.49 -20.20
C ALA A 11 -12.01 23.90 -21.21
N ALA A 12 -11.00 23.21 -20.70
CA ALA A 12 -10.06 22.44 -21.49
C ALA A 12 -10.76 21.14 -21.95
N THR A 13 -10.83 20.95 -23.27
CA THR A 13 -11.28 19.69 -23.88
C THR A 13 -10.25 18.60 -23.59
N ALA A 14 -10.62 17.64 -22.74
CA ALA A 14 -9.81 16.45 -22.49
C ALA A 14 -9.66 15.62 -23.78
N ARG A 15 -8.44 15.49 -24.29
CA ARG A 15 -8.05 14.44 -25.23
C ARG A 15 -7.40 13.31 -24.46
N ALA A 16 -7.96 12.12 -24.62
CA ALA A 16 -7.51 10.87 -24.02
C ALA A 16 -6.04 10.57 -24.36
N GLY A 17 -5.21 10.41 -23.33
CA GLY A 17 -3.84 9.90 -23.45
C GLY A 17 -3.83 8.42 -23.84
N GLY A 18 -2.93 8.05 -24.76
CA GLY A 18 -2.82 6.72 -25.33
C GLY A 18 -2.39 5.66 -24.32
N GLY A 19 -3.36 4.89 -23.84
CA GLY A 19 -3.11 3.68 -23.06
C GLY A 19 -2.58 2.55 -23.96
N CYS A 20 -1.68 1.77 -23.41
CA CYS A 20 -1.17 0.52 -23.97
C CYS A 20 -2.31 -0.34 -24.51
N ARG A 21 -2.36 -0.58 -25.83
CA ARG A 21 -3.38 -1.42 -26.46
C ARG A 21 -3.18 -2.88 -26.10
N ILE A 22 -4.01 -3.37 -25.17
CA ILE A 22 -4.26 -4.80 -25.03
C ILE A 22 -5.19 -5.18 -26.20
N LEU A 23 -4.75 -6.14 -27.01
CA LEU A 23 -5.53 -6.69 -28.13
C LEU A 23 -6.83 -7.31 -27.63
N ASN A 24 -7.93 -6.60 -27.80
CA ASN A 24 -9.26 -7.11 -27.51
C ASN A 24 -9.72 -8.00 -28.67
N ARG A 25 -9.74 -9.32 -28.48
CA ARG A 25 -10.47 -10.24 -29.36
C ARG A 25 -11.94 -10.18 -28.98
N GLY A 26 -12.71 -9.49 -29.79
CA GLY A 26 -14.15 -9.43 -29.65
C GLY A 26 -14.80 -10.80 -29.76
N GLY A 27 -15.46 -11.21 -28.69
CA GLY A 27 -16.51 -12.21 -28.67
C GLY A 27 -17.65 -11.61 -27.88
N ALA A 28 -18.80 -11.41 -28.52
CA ALA A 28 -20.04 -11.02 -27.84
C ALA A 28 -20.44 -12.15 -26.91
N VAL A 29 -20.22 -11.94 -25.61
CA VAL A 29 -20.75 -12.80 -24.52
C VAL A 29 -21.94 -12.07 -23.92
N GLY A 30 -23.09 -12.74 -23.93
CA GLY A 30 -24.32 -12.24 -23.29
C GLY A 30 -24.06 -11.90 -21.83
N GLU A 31 -24.69 -10.83 -21.37
CA GLU A 31 -24.71 -10.41 -19.97
C GLU A 31 -25.43 -11.44 -19.10
N ASP A 32 -24.69 -12.44 -18.65
CA ASP A 32 -25.06 -13.20 -17.45
C ASP A 32 -24.33 -12.53 -16.28
N GLN A 33 -25.04 -11.66 -15.55
CA GLN A 33 -24.55 -11.06 -14.30
C GLN A 33 -24.64 -12.10 -13.20
N SER A 34 -23.87 -13.17 -13.30
CA SER A 34 -23.58 -13.99 -12.14
C SER A 34 -22.71 -13.15 -11.19
N VAL A 35 -23.24 -12.79 -10.04
CA VAL A 35 -22.46 -12.19 -8.95
C VAL A 35 -21.29 -13.13 -8.68
N GLN A 36 -20.10 -12.73 -9.06
CA GLN A 36 -18.90 -13.55 -8.88
C GLN A 36 -18.64 -13.65 -7.39
N THR A 37 -18.65 -14.87 -6.84
CA THR A 37 -18.34 -15.10 -5.43
C THR A 37 -16.93 -14.55 -5.13
N PRO A 38 -16.77 -13.71 -4.12
CA PRO A 38 -15.45 -13.17 -3.77
C PRO A 38 -14.42 -14.28 -3.50
N PRO A 39 -13.13 -14.06 -3.83
CA PRO A 39 -12.09 -15.09 -3.68
C PRO A 39 -11.94 -15.65 -2.26
N LEU A 40 -12.22 -14.83 -1.24
CA LEU A 40 -12.12 -15.21 0.17
C LEU A 40 -13.51 -15.31 0.86
N ASP A 41 -14.57 -15.55 0.09
CA ASP A 41 -15.89 -15.82 0.66
C ASP A 41 -15.83 -16.98 1.65
N GLY A 42 -16.43 -16.79 2.84
CA GLY A 42 -16.36 -17.76 3.94
C GLY A 42 -15.06 -17.77 4.75
N PHE A 43 -14.04 -16.98 4.38
CA PHE A 43 -12.83 -16.85 5.16
C PHE A 43 -12.98 -15.75 6.21
N ARG A 44 -13.21 -16.15 7.48
CA ARG A 44 -13.36 -15.20 8.60
C ARG A 44 -12.05 -15.04 9.34
N VAL A 45 -11.70 -13.79 9.70
CA VAL A 45 -10.51 -13.43 10.48
C VAL A 45 -10.89 -12.51 11.62
N ILE A 46 -10.45 -12.83 12.83
CA ILE A 46 -10.50 -11.89 13.94
C ILE A 46 -9.20 -11.08 13.94
N GLU A 47 -9.34 -9.77 14.07
CA GLU A 47 -8.22 -8.83 14.08
C GLU A 47 -8.18 -8.05 15.39
N GLY A 48 -7.09 -8.22 16.15
CA GLY A 48 -6.76 -7.37 17.30
C GLY A 48 -5.53 -6.54 16.98
N SER A 49 -5.69 -5.26 16.63
CA SER A 49 -4.61 -4.55 15.98
C SER A 49 -4.57 -3.06 16.29
N ALA A 50 -3.40 -2.45 16.04
CA ALA A 50 -3.21 -1.01 16.04
C ALA A 50 -2.24 -0.59 14.93
N PHE A 51 -2.23 0.71 14.58
CA PHE A 51 -1.37 1.38 13.62
C PHE A 51 -1.59 0.91 12.16
N VAL A 52 -0.58 0.33 11.48
CA VAL A 52 -0.58 0.10 10.03
C VAL A 52 -0.47 -1.37 9.66
N ALA A 53 0.54 -2.08 10.15
CA ALA A 53 0.92 -3.40 9.63
C ALA A 53 -0.24 -4.42 9.69
N ALA A 54 -0.76 -4.72 10.88
CA ALA A 54 -1.88 -5.64 11.01
C ALA A 54 -3.17 -5.10 10.41
N PRO A 55 -3.56 -3.81 10.63
CA PRO A 55 -4.75 -3.25 9.99
C PRO A 55 -4.72 -3.32 8.46
N SER A 56 -3.59 -3.02 7.80
CA SER A 56 -3.47 -3.11 6.34
C SER A 56 -3.55 -4.56 5.85
N GLY A 57 -3.01 -5.51 6.62
CA GLY A 57 -3.14 -6.94 6.32
C GLY A 57 -4.59 -7.42 6.38
N GLY A 58 -5.33 -7.09 7.45
CA GLY A 58 -6.75 -7.40 7.56
C GLY A 58 -7.59 -6.70 6.49
N MET A 59 -7.29 -5.44 6.16
CA MET A 59 -7.97 -4.72 5.09
C MET A 59 -7.72 -5.39 3.72
N THR A 60 -6.51 -5.84 3.44
CA THR A 60 -6.19 -6.59 2.22
C THR A 60 -7.03 -7.86 2.09
N LEU A 61 -7.20 -8.60 3.19
CA LEU A 61 -8.06 -9.79 3.21
C LEU A 61 -9.53 -9.42 3.00
N ALA A 62 -10.02 -8.35 3.65
CA ALA A 62 -11.39 -7.86 3.48
C ALA A 62 -11.68 -7.42 2.04
N GLN A 63 -10.75 -6.72 1.39
CA GLN A 63 -10.85 -6.31 -0.01
C GLN A 63 -10.82 -7.49 -1.00
N LEU A 64 -10.43 -8.67 -0.55
CA LEU A 64 -10.52 -9.94 -1.30
C LEU A 64 -11.77 -10.76 -0.93
N GLY A 65 -12.61 -10.26 -0.03
CA GLY A 65 -13.89 -10.86 0.34
C GLY A 65 -13.90 -11.63 1.66
N ALA A 66 -12.84 -11.55 2.47
CA ALA A 66 -12.82 -12.12 3.80
C ALA A 66 -13.76 -11.34 4.76
N ASP A 67 -14.40 -12.05 5.70
CA ASP A 67 -15.13 -11.45 6.82
C ASP A 67 -14.14 -11.11 7.95
N VAL A 68 -13.63 -9.89 7.95
CA VAL A 68 -12.66 -9.43 8.96
C VAL A 68 -13.38 -8.69 10.08
N ILE A 69 -13.36 -9.27 11.28
CA ILE A 69 -13.91 -8.68 12.49
C ILE A 69 -12.77 -8.08 13.32
N ARG A 70 -12.70 -6.77 13.35
CA ARG A 70 -11.76 -6.03 14.20
C ARG A 70 -12.37 -5.76 15.56
N PHE A 71 -11.64 -6.07 16.64
CA PHE A 71 -12.03 -5.67 17.98
C PHE A 71 -11.16 -4.53 18.51
N ASP A 72 -11.78 -3.58 19.17
CA ASP A 72 -11.13 -2.43 19.80
C ASP A 72 -11.65 -2.26 21.23
N GLN A 73 -10.86 -1.56 22.05
CA GLN A 73 -11.28 -1.05 23.35
C GLN A 73 -12.45 -0.08 23.19
N ILE A 74 -13.43 -0.10 24.11
CA ILE A 74 -14.47 0.94 24.19
C ILE A 74 -13.83 2.33 24.23
N GLY A 75 -14.27 3.20 23.33
CA GLY A 75 -13.69 4.53 23.12
C GLY A 75 -12.54 4.59 22.12
N GLY A 76 -12.16 3.46 21.55
CA GLY A 76 -11.13 3.33 20.51
C GLY A 76 -9.73 3.06 21.05
N GLY A 77 -8.91 2.48 20.20
CA GLY A 77 -7.50 2.23 20.45
C GLY A 77 -6.63 3.49 20.23
N ILE A 78 -5.32 3.31 20.37
CA ILE A 78 -4.32 4.38 20.26
C ILE A 78 -4.29 5.04 18.87
N ASP A 79 -4.70 4.33 17.83
CA ASP A 79 -4.74 4.77 16.42
C ASP A 79 -6.11 5.34 15.99
N TYR A 80 -7.16 5.18 16.80
CA TYR A 80 -8.53 5.57 16.44
C TYR A 80 -8.68 7.07 16.15
N ARG A 81 -7.85 7.93 16.76
CA ARG A 81 -7.83 9.39 16.55
C ARG A 81 -6.51 9.90 15.96
N ARG A 82 -5.86 9.07 15.16
CA ARG A 82 -4.58 9.41 14.55
C ARG A 82 -4.78 10.30 13.31
N TRP A 83 -3.84 11.22 13.12
CA TRP A 83 -3.79 12.12 11.97
C TRP A 83 -3.50 11.37 10.64
N PRO A 84 -4.04 11.85 9.49
CA PRO A 84 -4.80 13.10 9.35
C PRO A 84 -6.24 12.99 9.88
N LEU A 85 -6.78 14.13 10.32
CA LEU A 85 -8.14 14.26 10.82
C LEU A 85 -8.95 15.17 9.89
N THR A 86 -10.28 15.03 9.93
CA THR A 86 -11.21 16.04 9.43
C THR A 86 -11.29 17.23 10.39
N ASP A 87 -11.90 18.35 9.97
CA ASP A 87 -12.17 19.50 10.86
C ASP A 87 -13.06 19.11 12.06
N ALA A 88 -13.89 18.08 11.91
CA ALA A 88 -14.73 17.53 12.98
C ALA A 88 -13.96 16.58 13.93
N GLY A 89 -12.68 16.29 13.67
CA GLY A 89 -11.84 15.44 14.49
C GLY A 89 -11.91 13.94 14.16
N GLU A 90 -12.58 13.54 13.09
CA GLU A 90 -12.64 12.15 12.63
C GLU A 90 -11.33 11.74 11.92
N SER A 91 -10.87 10.53 12.18
CA SER A 91 -9.60 10.03 11.64
C SER A 91 -9.75 9.46 10.23
N ILE A 92 -9.24 10.21 9.26
CA ILE A 92 -9.10 9.74 7.87
C ILE A 92 -8.07 8.59 7.80
N TYR A 93 -7.07 8.62 8.66
CA TYR A 93 -6.06 7.57 8.79
C TYR A 93 -6.68 6.23 9.19
N TRP A 94 -7.49 6.22 10.27
CA TRP A 94 -8.14 5.00 10.74
C TRP A 94 -9.11 4.46 9.70
N ALA A 95 -9.95 5.32 9.12
CA ALA A 95 -10.84 4.95 8.03
C ALA A 95 -10.08 4.40 6.81
N GLY A 96 -8.90 4.97 6.52
CA GLY A 96 -8.02 4.53 5.43
C GLY A 96 -7.59 3.07 5.51
N LEU A 97 -7.42 2.51 6.72
CA LEU A 97 -6.85 1.18 6.99
C LEU A 97 -7.88 0.12 7.41
N ASN A 98 -9.17 0.50 7.54
CA ASN A 98 -10.19 -0.39 8.07
C ASN A 98 -11.41 -0.59 7.15
N LYS A 99 -11.27 -0.23 5.88
CA LYS A 99 -12.33 -0.40 4.87
C LYS A 99 -12.75 -1.85 4.73
N GLY A 100 -14.07 -2.07 4.67
CA GLY A 100 -14.66 -3.40 4.47
C GLY A 100 -14.60 -4.33 5.67
N LYS A 101 -14.12 -3.86 6.83
CA LYS A 101 -14.14 -4.66 8.08
C LYS A 101 -15.46 -4.50 8.83
N ARG A 102 -15.73 -5.43 9.74
CA ARG A 102 -16.71 -5.26 10.82
C ARG A 102 -16.01 -4.88 12.12
N SER A 103 -16.66 -4.09 12.97
CA SER A 103 -16.08 -3.62 14.23
C SER A 103 -16.92 -4.05 15.42
N ILE A 104 -16.25 -4.58 16.46
CA ILE A 104 -16.81 -4.82 17.78
C ILE A 104 -16.00 -4.05 18.82
N ALA A 105 -16.68 -3.32 19.73
CA ALA A 105 -16.04 -2.57 20.81
C ALA A 105 -16.31 -3.25 22.15
N VAL A 106 -15.23 -3.54 22.91
CA VAL A 106 -15.31 -4.30 24.16
C VAL A 106 -14.43 -3.68 25.24
N ASP A 107 -14.77 -3.89 26.53
CA ASP A 107 -13.82 -3.60 27.62
C ASP A 107 -12.80 -4.73 27.74
N LEU A 108 -11.59 -4.53 27.19
CA LEU A 108 -10.51 -5.52 27.21
C LEU A 108 -10.02 -5.91 28.61
N ARG A 109 -10.46 -5.20 29.67
CA ARG A 109 -10.17 -5.55 31.07
C ARG A 109 -11.17 -6.57 31.61
N SER A 110 -12.39 -6.59 31.07
CA SER A 110 -13.45 -7.50 31.47
C SER A 110 -13.12 -8.95 31.11
N ASP A 111 -13.24 -9.87 32.07
CA ASP A 111 -13.05 -11.30 31.79
C ASP A 111 -14.15 -11.83 30.86
N ARG A 112 -15.37 -11.29 30.98
CA ARG A 112 -16.47 -11.63 30.08
C ARG A 112 -16.18 -11.22 28.63
N ALA A 113 -15.58 -10.05 28.43
CA ALA A 113 -15.16 -9.61 27.09
C ALA A 113 -14.05 -10.52 26.51
N LYS A 114 -13.09 -10.93 27.34
CA LYS A 114 -12.04 -11.89 26.93
C LYS A 114 -12.61 -13.25 26.53
N GLU A 115 -13.62 -13.74 27.26
CA GLU A 115 -14.35 -14.97 26.89
C GLU A 115 -15.05 -14.83 25.53
N LEU A 116 -15.75 -13.70 25.29
CA LEU A 116 -16.41 -13.43 24.00
C LEU A 116 -15.39 -13.37 22.87
N LEU A 117 -14.27 -12.64 23.06
CA LEU A 117 -13.24 -12.56 22.02
C LEU A 117 -12.56 -13.91 21.76
N SER A 118 -12.30 -14.70 22.79
CA SER A 118 -11.76 -16.06 22.63
C SER A 118 -12.74 -16.94 21.85
N GLY A 119 -14.05 -16.83 22.13
CA GLY A 119 -15.09 -17.51 21.39
C GLY A 119 -15.18 -17.08 19.93
N LEU A 120 -15.05 -15.78 19.62
CA LEU A 120 -14.96 -15.26 18.24
C LEU A 120 -13.77 -15.86 17.50
N VAL A 121 -12.58 -15.91 18.14
CA VAL A 121 -11.40 -16.52 17.54
C VAL A 121 -11.61 -18.02 17.31
N ALA A 122 -12.22 -18.73 18.24
CA ALA A 122 -12.52 -20.14 18.09
C ALA A 122 -13.52 -20.42 16.96
N ASP A 123 -14.54 -19.57 16.79
CA ASP A 123 -15.49 -19.66 15.66
C ASP A 123 -14.79 -19.40 14.33
N ALA A 124 -14.04 -18.30 14.22
CA ALA A 124 -13.35 -17.91 13.00
C ALA A 124 -12.22 -18.88 12.62
N GLY A 125 -11.51 -19.42 13.59
CA GLY A 125 -10.31 -20.25 13.37
C GLY A 125 -9.12 -19.51 12.80
N ASN A 126 -9.16 -18.16 12.68
CA ASN A 126 -8.08 -17.32 12.18
C ASN A 126 -7.96 -16.07 13.04
N PHE A 127 -6.74 -15.79 13.49
CA PHE A 127 -6.45 -14.63 14.34
C PHE A 127 -5.20 -13.88 13.83
N LEU A 128 -5.37 -12.60 13.53
CA LEU A 128 -4.29 -11.67 13.14
C LEU A 128 -4.14 -10.61 14.22
N THR A 129 -2.92 -10.42 14.74
CA THR A 129 -2.70 -9.44 15.80
C THR A 129 -1.30 -8.84 15.76
N ASN A 130 -1.16 -7.60 16.23
CA ASN A 130 0.10 -6.99 16.68
C ASN A 130 0.05 -6.60 18.17
N PHE A 131 -0.94 -7.12 18.91
CA PHE A 131 -0.97 -7.00 20.38
C PHE A 131 -0.11 -8.08 21.02
N PRO A 132 0.33 -7.86 22.30
CA PRO A 132 1.07 -8.88 23.03
C PRO A 132 0.28 -10.19 23.18
N THR A 133 0.80 -11.29 22.66
CA THR A 133 0.16 -12.61 22.64
C THR A 133 0.40 -13.38 23.95
N ARG A 134 -0.20 -12.90 25.03
CA ARG A 134 -0.09 -13.50 26.39
C ARG A 134 -1.46 -13.63 27.04
N GLY A 135 -1.53 -14.48 28.06
CA GLY A 135 -2.78 -14.76 28.75
C GLY A 135 -3.81 -15.35 27.78
N TRP A 136 -5.02 -14.80 27.74
CA TRP A 136 -6.10 -15.31 26.88
C TRP A 136 -5.78 -15.23 25.37
N MET A 137 -4.89 -14.31 24.94
CA MET A 137 -4.46 -14.17 23.54
C MET A 137 -3.23 -15.05 23.20
N SER A 138 -2.75 -15.89 24.10
CA SER A 138 -1.66 -16.80 23.74
C SER A 138 -2.16 -17.89 22.79
N PHE A 139 -1.27 -18.39 21.92
CA PHE A 139 -1.63 -19.47 21.01
C PHE A 139 -2.11 -20.72 21.78
N GLU A 140 -1.45 -21.04 22.91
CA GLU A 140 -1.80 -22.18 23.75
C GLU A 140 -3.21 -22.08 24.30
N ALA A 141 -3.63 -20.88 24.77
CA ALA A 141 -4.97 -20.68 25.31
C ALA A 141 -6.06 -20.76 24.23
N LEU A 142 -5.80 -20.17 23.05
CA LEU A 142 -6.76 -20.13 21.94
C LEU A 142 -6.82 -21.47 21.21
N SER A 143 -5.70 -22.17 20.98
CA SER A 143 -5.67 -23.46 20.32
C SER A 143 -6.28 -24.59 21.16
N ALA A 144 -6.37 -24.42 22.48
CA ALA A 144 -7.12 -25.32 23.34
C ALA A 144 -8.63 -25.35 23.00
N GLN A 145 -9.19 -24.23 22.48
CA GLN A 145 -10.58 -24.11 22.05
C GLN A 145 -10.74 -24.43 20.55
N ARG A 146 -9.70 -24.15 19.76
CA ARG A 146 -9.66 -24.35 18.31
C ARG A 146 -8.35 -25.04 17.90
N PRO A 147 -8.25 -26.36 17.89
CA PRO A 147 -7.00 -27.08 17.64
C PRO A 147 -6.36 -26.79 16.29
N ASP A 148 -7.13 -26.47 15.26
CA ASP A 148 -6.69 -26.10 13.93
C ASP A 148 -6.56 -24.56 13.73
N LEU A 149 -6.38 -23.81 14.83
CA LEU A 149 -6.22 -22.36 14.81
C LEU A 149 -5.05 -21.93 13.94
N VAL A 150 -5.31 -20.97 13.05
CA VAL A 150 -4.29 -20.19 12.33
C VAL A 150 -4.13 -18.86 13.04
N MET A 151 -2.99 -18.62 13.63
CA MET A 151 -2.68 -17.39 14.34
C MET A 151 -1.40 -16.77 13.80
N LEU A 152 -1.46 -15.47 13.43
CA LEU A 152 -0.30 -14.67 13.05
C LEU A 152 -0.14 -13.48 13.98
N ALA A 153 1.02 -13.42 14.65
CA ALA A 153 1.41 -12.33 15.53
C ALA A 153 2.52 -11.49 14.88
N ILE A 154 2.27 -10.18 14.71
CA ILE A 154 3.28 -9.24 14.23
C ILE A 154 4.01 -8.64 15.43
N THR A 155 5.34 -8.63 15.39
CA THR A 155 6.22 -8.02 16.41
C THR A 155 7.11 -6.94 15.78
N GLY A 156 7.72 -6.09 16.60
CA GLY A 156 8.70 -5.12 16.11
C GLY A 156 9.98 -5.82 15.60
N ASN A 157 10.68 -6.49 16.51
CA ASN A 157 11.85 -7.30 16.21
C ASN A 157 11.58 -8.79 16.49
N ARG A 158 12.41 -9.66 15.95
CA ARG A 158 12.31 -11.13 16.11
C ARG A 158 12.44 -11.59 17.56
N ASP A 159 13.22 -10.89 18.37
CA ASP A 159 13.39 -11.16 19.80
C ASP A 159 12.26 -10.62 20.69
N GLY A 160 11.24 -9.99 20.07
CA GLY A 160 10.10 -9.38 20.75
C GLY A 160 10.38 -7.97 21.29
N SER A 161 11.57 -7.41 21.08
CA SER A 161 11.84 -6.03 21.44
C SER A 161 11.06 -5.05 20.54
N THR A 162 10.81 -3.85 21.06
CA THR A 162 9.99 -2.84 20.38
C THR A 162 10.72 -2.26 19.16
N ALA A 163 10.04 -2.25 18.03
CA ALA A 163 10.41 -1.47 16.85
C ALA A 163 9.13 -0.98 16.14
N LEU A 164 9.24 0.14 15.46
CA LEU A 164 8.22 0.73 14.60
C LEU A 164 8.83 0.95 13.23
N ASP A 165 8.01 1.15 12.20
CA ASP A 165 8.45 1.37 10.82
C ASP A 165 9.65 2.31 10.72
N TYR A 166 9.52 3.53 11.26
CA TYR A 166 10.55 4.56 11.15
C TYR A 166 11.85 4.22 11.88
N THR A 167 11.80 3.42 12.95
CA THR A 167 13.01 2.96 13.66
C THR A 167 13.66 1.77 12.94
N VAL A 168 12.87 0.89 12.33
CA VAL A 168 13.37 -0.16 11.43
C VAL A 168 14.03 0.46 10.21
N ASN A 169 13.42 1.51 9.62
CA ASN A 169 13.98 2.22 8.48
C ASN A 169 15.40 2.76 8.74
N CYS A 170 15.70 3.21 9.96
CA CYS A 170 17.05 3.64 10.34
C CYS A 170 18.10 2.52 10.22
N ALA A 171 17.69 1.25 10.36
CA ALA A 171 18.59 0.09 10.42
C ALA A 171 18.87 -0.56 9.04
N VAL A 172 18.20 -0.11 7.97
CA VAL A 172 18.21 -0.82 6.67
C VAL A 172 19.08 -0.17 5.59
N GLY A 173 19.81 0.89 5.91
CA GLY A 173 20.74 1.55 5.00
C GLY A 173 20.09 2.53 4.00
N TYR A 174 18.80 2.40 3.67
CA TYR A 174 18.15 3.29 2.70
C TYR A 174 18.19 4.77 3.08
N PRO A 175 17.97 5.17 4.35
CA PRO A 175 18.07 6.58 4.72
C PRO A 175 19.46 7.20 4.49
N THR A 176 20.51 6.41 4.60
CA THR A 176 21.88 6.86 4.36
C THR A 176 22.20 6.96 2.88
N ALA A 177 21.62 6.10 2.04
CA ALA A 177 21.78 6.08 0.59
C ALA A 177 20.79 7.04 -0.13
N THR A 178 19.76 7.55 0.55
CA THR A 178 18.76 8.47 0.00
C THR A 178 19.19 9.94 0.22
N GLY A 179 18.98 10.78 -0.78
CA GLY A 179 19.20 12.23 -0.70
C GLY A 179 20.17 12.76 -1.74
N PRO A 180 20.47 14.07 -1.70
CA PRO A 180 21.31 14.72 -2.69
C PRO A 180 22.75 14.18 -2.67
N VAL A 181 23.40 14.19 -3.84
CA VAL A 181 24.81 13.84 -3.99
C VAL A 181 25.65 14.68 -3.04
N GLY A 182 26.57 14.03 -2.31
CA GLY A 182 27.42 14.69 -1.31
C GLY A 182 26.72 15.08 0.00
N GLY A 183 25.43 14.77 0.14
CA GLY A 183 24.71 14.96 1.41
C GLY A 183 25.12 13.92 2.45
N HIS A 184 25.02 14.26 3.75
CA HIS A 184 25.42 13.38 4.85
C HIS A 184 24.27 13.05 5.81
N GLU A 185 23.26 13.90 5.91
CA GLU A 185 22.12 13.71 6.81
C GLU A 185 21.24 12.54 6.31
N PRO A 186 20.95 11.52 7.13
CA PRO A 186 20.00 10.46 6.75
C PRO A 186 18.62 11.03 6.47
N ILE A 187 17.96 10.54 5.43
CA ILE A 187 16.63 11.01 5.02
C ILE A 187 15.64 9.86 5.12
N ASN A 188 14.66 9.99 6.04
CA ASN A 188 13.56 9.05 6.14
C ASN A 188 12.51 9.30 5.05
N HIS A 189 11.89 8.24 4.57
CA HIS A 189 10.66 8.35 3.79
C HIS A 189 9.46 8.73 4.69
N VAL A 190 8.44 9.34 4.11
CA VAL A 190 7.21 9.76 4.83
C VAL A 190 6.17 8.65 4.92
N MET A 191 6.24 7.68 4.02
CA MET A 191 5.35 6.52 3.97
C MET A 191 5.87 5.44 4.93
N PRO A 192 5.02 4.83 5.78
CA PRO A 192 5.40 3.66 6.58
C PRO A 192 5.49 2.41 5.70
N ALA A 193 6.55 2.34 4.88
CA ALA A 193 6.71 1.34 3.83
C ALA A 193 6.84 -0.08 4.38
N TRP A 194 7.60 -0.23 5.47
CA TRP A 194 7.82 -1.53 6.11
C TRP A 194 6.55 -2.08 6.74
N ASP A 195 5.75 -1.23 7.37
CA ASP A 195 4.42 -1.59 7.88
C ASP A 195 3.51 -2.07 6.76
N LEU A 196 3.46 -1.37 5.62
CA LEU A 196 2.62 -1.76 4.49
C LEU A 196 3.08 -3.09 3.88
N VAL A 197 4.39 -3.29 3.68
CA VAL A 197 4.94 -4.57 3.19
C VAL A 197 4.69 -5.69 4.21
N CYS A 198 4.83 -5.40 5.51
CA CYS A 198 4.53 -6.34 6.59
C CYS A 198 3.06 -6.76 6.57
N GLY A 199 2.12 -5.82 6.37
CA GLY A 199 0.69 -6.13 6.23
C GLY A 199 0.40 -7.06 5.05
N GLN A 200 0.99 -6.79 3.87
CA GLN A 200 0.85 -7.70 2.72
C GLN A 200 1.46 -9.08 3.00
N THR A 201 2.61 -9.11 3.67
CA THR A 201 3.26 -10.38 4.08
C THR A 201 2.41 -11.14 5.09
N ALA A 202 1.74 -10.43 6.03
CA ALA A 202 0.82 -11.03 6.99
C ALA A 202 -0.40 -11.65 6.28
N ALA A 203 -1.02 -10.93 5.35
CA ALA A 203 -2.13 -11.46 4.55
C ALA A 203 -1.72 -12.73 3.78
N LEU A 204 -0.56 -12.70 3.11
CA LEU A 204 0.00 -13.86 2.42
C LEU A 204 0.26 -15.02 3.40
N GLY A 205 0.82 -14.76 4.58
CA GLY A 205 1.08 -15.75 5.62
C GLY A 205 -0.21 -16.42 6.11
N MET A 206 -1.26 -15.63 6.35
CA MET A 206 -2.58 -16.15 6.73
C MET A 206 -3.16 -17.08 5.67
N LEU A 207 -3.11 -16.69 4.40
CA LEU A 207 -3.60 -17.52 3.29
C LEU A 207 -2.76 -18.79 3.09
N ALA A 208 -1.45 -18.71 3.25
CA ALA A 208 -0.56 -19.87 3.17
C ALA A 208 -0.85 -20.88 4.29
N ALA A 209 -1.09 -20.41 5.51
CA ALA A 209 -1.45 -21.24 6.65
C ALA A 209 -2.86 -21.84 6.53
N ASP A 210 -3.82 -21.08 6.01
CA ASP A 210 -5.15 -21.62 5.72
C ASP A 210 -5.11 -22.71 4.65
N ARG A 211 -4.33 -22.50 3.59
CA ARG A 211 -4.07 -23.54 2.59
C ARG A 211 -3.43 -24.78 3.20
N HIS A 212 -2.48 -24.62 4.15
CA HIS A 212 -1.88 -25.72 4.88
C HIS A 212 -2.97 -26.46 5.69
N ARG A 213 -3.75 -25.74 6.50
CA ARG A 213 -4.86 -26.27 7.30
C ARG A 213 -5.88 -27.03 6.46
N THR A 214 -6.28 -26.49 5.32
CA THR A 214 -7.23 -27.13 4.39
C THR A 214 -6.72 -28.49 3.90
N ARG A 215 -5.40 -28.69 3.80
CA ARG A 215 -4.78 -29.92 3.28
C ARG A 215 -4.46 -30.92 4.37
N THR A 216 -4.16 -30.47 5.58
CA THR A 216 -3.64 -31.32 6.67
C THR A 216 -4.57 -31.43 7.86
N GLY A 217 -5.48 -30.46 8.03
CA GLY A 217 -6.29 -30.30 9.23
C GLY A 217 -5.53 -29.65 10.40
N GLU A 218 -4.25 -29.22 10.17
CA GLU A 218 -3.39 -28.69 11.23
C GLU A 218 -3.42 -27.15 11.24
N GLY A 219 -3.51 -26.56 12.43
CA GLY A 219 -3.36 -25.11 12.65
C GLY A 219 -1.91 -24.66 12.56
N SER A 220 -1.70 -23.35 12.69
CA SER A 220 -0.36 -22.75 12.62
C SER A 220 -0.24 -21.58 13.59
N SER A 221 0.85 -21.56 14.37
CA SER A 221 1.30 -20.39 15.11
C SER A 221 2.43 -19.70 14.36
N MET A 222 2.20 -18.49 13.90
CA MET A 222 3.15 -17.73 13.09
C MET A 222 3.58 -16.45 13.79
N SER A 223 4.88 -16.11 13.68
CA SER A 223 5.44 -14.84 14.12
C SER A 223 6.04 -14.12 12.91
N LEU A 224 5.73 -12.85 12.77
CA LEU A 224 6.23 -11.98 11.70
C LEU A 224 6.84 -10.72 12.33
N ALA A 225 8.17 -10.60 12.25
CA ALA A 225 8.85 -9.40 12.74
C ALA A 225 8.93 -8.35 11.63
N LEU A 226 8.57 -7.12 11.97
CA LEU A 226 8.65 -5.97 11.06
C LEU A 226 10.08 -5.74 10.55
N SER A 227 11.08 -5.86 11.44
CA SER A 227 12.49 -5.76 11.05
C SER A 227 12.94 -6.84 10.06
N ASP A 228 12.41 -8.07 10.20
CA ASP A 228 12.77 -9.16 9.29
C ASP A 228 12.24 -8.89 7.87
N VAL A 229 11.04 -8.34 7.75
CA VAL A 229 10.47 -7.93 6.45
C VAL A 229 11.40 -6.95 5.75
N ALA A 230 11.89 -5.95 6.48
CA ALA A 230 12.80 -4.95 5.94
C ALA A 230 14.17 -5.57 5.56
N PHE A 231 14.75 -6.42 6.42
CA PHE A 231 16.02 -7.09 6.13
C PHE A 231 15.95 -8.05 4.94
N VAL A 232 14.82 -8.76 4.79
CA VAL A 232 14.58 -9.59 3.61
C VAL A 232 14.54 -8.74 2.34
N ALA A 233 13.88 -7.57 2.37
CA ALA A 233 13.83 -6.65 1.23
C ALA A 233 15.24 -6.11 0.87
N VAL A 234 16.03 -5.70 1.85
CA VAL A 234 17.43 -5.26 1.65
C VAL A 234 18.26 -6.38 1.01
N SER A 235 18.12 -7.60 1.51
CA SER A 235 18.84 -8.77 0.98
C SER A 235 18.38 -9.16 -0.42
N ALA A 236 17.07 -9.13 -0.69
CA ALA A 236 16.50 -9.48 -2.00
C ALA A 236 16.98 -8.54 -3.12
N LEU A 237 17.26 -7.27 -2.79
CA LEU A 237 17.83 -6.29 -3.72
C LEU A 237 19.36 -6.35 -3.82
N GLY A 238 20.01 -7.35 -3.18
CA GLY A 238 21.45 -7.57 -3.27
C GLY A 238 22.30 -6.71 -2.34
N HIS A 239 21.74 -5.79 -1.57
CA HIS A 239 22.54 -4.83 -0.79
C HIS A 239 23.36 -5.47 0.34
N VAL A 240 22.83 -6.54 0.96
CA VAL A 240 23.61 -7.32 1.94
C VAL A 240 24.82 -7.97 1.28
N ALA A 241 24.62 -8.63 0.14
CA ALA A 241 25.69 -9.28 -0.61
C ALA A 241 26.71 -8.26 -1.15
N GLU A 242 26.24 -7.12 -1.67
CA GLU A 242 27.09 -6.04 -2.14
C GLU A 242 28.04 -5.54 -1.04
N ALA A 243 27.51 -5.25 0.13
CA ALA A 243 28.30 -4.78 1.27
C ALA A 243 29.32 -5.84 1.74
N GLN A 244 28.93 -7.12 1.77
CA GLN A 244 29.82 -8.20 2.22
C GLN A 244 30.88 -8.59 1.21
N ILE A 245 30.57 -8.60 -0.08
CA ILE A 245 31.48 -9.05 -1.15
C ILE A 245 32.36 -7.92 -1.63
N ASN A 246 31.78 -6.75 -1.89
CA ASN A 246 32.52 -5.63 -2.44
C ASN A 246 33.19 -4.76 -1.34
N GLY A 247 32.71 -4.84 -0.10
CA GLY A 247 33.23 -4.07 1.03
C GLY A 247 33.04 -2.55 0.88
N THR A 248 32.06 -2.13 0.07
CA THR A 248 31.80 -0.71 -0.24
C THR A 248 30.50 -0.25 0.38
N GLU A 249 30.45 1.03 0.77
CA GLU A 249 29.22 1.70 1.11
C GLU A 249 28.58 2.25 -0.18
N ARG A 250 27.25 2.15 -0.25
CA ARG A 250 26.48 2.76 -1.33
C ARG A 250 26.44 4.28 -1.17
N GLU A 251 26.98 5.00 -2.15
CA GLU A 251 26.91 6.45 -2.21
C GLU A 251 25.50 6.95 -2.54
N ARG A 252 25.27 8.25 -2.35
CA ARG A 252 24.05 8.93 -2.76
C ARG A 252 24.16 9.41 -4.19
N PHE A 253 23.18 9.07 -4.98
CA PHE A 253 23.10 9.46 -6.38
C PHE A 253 21.94 10.43 -6.67
N GLY A 254 21.39 11.08 -5.63
CA GLY A 254 20.25 11.97 -5.79
C GLY A 254 19.03 11.19 -6.34
N ASN A 255 18.55 11.66 -7.48
CA ASN A 255 17.46 11.01 -8.22
C ASN A 255 17.97 10.10 -9.36
N ASP A 256 19.28 9.89 -9.49
CA ASP A 256 19.80 9.01 -10.52
C ASP A 256 19.50 7.54 -10.21
N LEU A 257 19.10 6.78 -11.22
CA LEU A 257 18.84 5.34 -11.10
C LEU A 257 20.17 4.57 -11.08
N TYR A 258 20.50 4.01 -9.93
CA TYR A 258 21.73 3.24 -9.76
C TYR A 258 21.80 2.03 -10.70
N GLY A 259 22.93 1.92 -11.41
CA GLY A 259 23.22 0.80 -12.31
C GLY A 259 22.51 0.83 -13.66
N ALA A 260 21.74 1.89 -13.95
CA ALA A 260 21.09 2.10 -15.24
C ALA A 260 20.98 3.61 -15.54
N TYR A 261 20.19 4.00 -16.53
CA TYR A 261 19.91 5.42 -16.79
C TYR A 261 18.47 5.77 -16.39
N GLY A 262 18.35 6.73 -15.52
CA GLY A 262 17.09 7.35 -15.12
C GLY A 262 17.41 8.54 -14.23
N THR A 263 16.78 9.68 -14.49
CA THR A 263 16.98 10.90 -13.70
C THR A 263 15.84 11.88 -13.89
N THR A 264 15.89 13.01 -13.19
CA THR A 264 14.90 14.08 -13.26
C THR A 264 15.26 15.13 -14.30
N PHE A 265 14.23 15.68 -14.93
CA PHE A 265 14.32 16.81 -15.84
C PHE A 265 13.27 17.86 -15.48
N THR A 266 13.57 19.13 -15.79
CA THR A 266 12.61 20.23 -15.62
C THR A 266 12.22 20.75 -16.99
N THR A 267 10.92 20.82 -17.26
CA THR A 267 10.35 21.36 -18.51
C THR A 267 10.39 22.87 -18.56
N ALA A 268 10.09 23.47 -19.71
CA ALA A 268 10.10 24.93 -19.91
C ALA A 268 9.10 25.66 -19.00
N ASP A 269 8.00 25.01 -18.63
CA ASP A 269 6.96 25.51 -17.72
C ASP A 269 7.18 25.10 -16.24
N GLY A 270 8.36 24.55 -15.92
CA GLY A 270 8.82 24.29 -14.56
C GLY A 270 8.30 22.97 -13.96
N VAL A 271 7.65 22.10 -14.75
CA VAL A 271 7.22 20.78 -14.28
C VAL A 271 8.41 19.83 -14.20
N ILE A 272 8.53 19.10 -13.09
CA ILE A 272 9.58 18.11 -12.90
C ILE A 272 9.07 16.74 -13.35
N VAL A 273 9.82 16.09 -14.23
CA VAL A 273 9.55 14.73 -14.71
C VAL A 273 10.74 13.82 -14.40
N TYR A 274 10.45 12.53 -14.23
CA TYR A 274 11.46 11.47 -14.16
C TYR A 274 11.38 10.64 -15.43
N ALA A 275 12.50 10.42 -16.10
CA ALA A 275 12.55 9.59 -17.31
C ALA A 275 13.59 8.48 -17.15
N VAL A 276 13.28 7.29 -17.64
CA VAL A 276 14.06 6.06 -17.47
C VAL A 276 14.35 5.41 -18.81
N GLY A 277 15.59 4.96 -18.98
CA GLY A 277 16.05 4.21 -20.16
C GLY A 277 16.73 2.90 -19.75
N ILE A 278 15.99 1.91 -19.20
CA ILE A 278 16.52 0.60 -18.82
C ILE A 278 16.55 -0.34 -20.05
N SER A 279 15.40 -0.68 -20.60
CA SER A 279 15.36 -1.57 -21.76
C SER A 279 15.88 -0.88 -23.03
N PRO A 280 16.39 -1.65 -24.01
CA PRO A 280 16.85 -1.07 -25.29
C PRO A 280 15.79 -0.22 -25.99
N LYS A 281 14.51 -0.61 -25.88
CA LYS A 281 13.39 0.15 -26.48
C LYS A 281 13.16 1.48 -25.76
N GLN A 282 13.15 1.47 -24.40
CA GLN A 282 13.00 2.69 -23.61
C GLN A 282 14.19 3.65 -23.84
N TRP A 283 15.40 3.11 -23.91
CA TRP A 283 16.60 3.87 -24.18
C TRP A 283 16.56 4.54 -25.56
N SER A 284 16.28 3.78 -26.62
CA SER A 284 16.18 4.36 -27.98
C SER A 284 15.04 5.37 -28.09
N GLY A 285 13.90 5.11 -27.45
CA GLY A 285 12.76 6.04 -27.43
C GLY A 285 13.13 7.37 -26.75
N LEU A 286 13.84 7.33 -25.63
CA LEU A 286 14.27 8.54 -24.91
C LEU A 286 15.24 9.38 -25.77
N LEU A 287 16.22 8.74 -26.41
CA LEU A 287 17.17 9.45 -27.28
C LEU A 287 16.51 10.07 -28.51
N GLU A 288 15.57 9.35 -29.12
CA GLU A 288 14.79 9.84 -30.26
C GLU A 288 13.86 10.98 -29.83
N ALA A 289 13.17 10.81 -28.72
CA ALA A 289 12.24 11.81 -28.19
C ALA A 289 12.94 13.17 -27.95
N THR A 290 14.16 13.11 -27.45
CA THR A 290 14.95 14.31 -27.08
C THR A 290 15.94 14.76 -28.14
N ASN A 291 15.92 14.15 -29.35
CA ASN A 291 16.88 14.40 -30.42
C ASN A 291 18.36 14.22 -29.98
N ALA A 292 18.62 13.42 -28.94
CA ALA A 292 19.93 13.25 -28.33
C ALA A 292 20.78 12.13 -28.97
N THR A 293 20.24 11.35 -29.92
CA THR A 293 20.89 10.16 -30.48
C THR A 293 22.31 10.42 -30.98
N ALA A 294 22.50 11.49 -31.76
CA ALA A 294 23.83 11.82 -32.31
C ALA A 294 24.83 12.30 -31.23
N ALA A 295 24.37 13.09 -30.26
CA ALA A 295 25.19 13.56 -29.16
C ALA A 295 25.65 12.41 -28.27
N VAL A 296 24.74 11.49 -27.96
CA VAL A 296 25.01 10.30 -27.14
C VAL A 296 25.92 9.32 -27.86
N ALA A 297 25.78 9.14 -29.17
CA ALA A 297 26.71 8.34 -29.97
C ALA A 297 28.13 8.95 -30.03
N ALA A 298 28.24 10.28 -29.95
CA ALA A 298 29.54 10.94 -29.86
C ALA A 298 30.23 10.66 -28.49
N ILE A 299 29.45 10.61 -27.39
CA ILE A 299 29.94 10.23 -26.06
C ILE A 299 30.44 8.77 -26.06
N GLU A 300 29.67 7.83 -26.66
CA GLU A 300 30.13 6.44 -26.82
C GLU A 300 31.47 6.35 -27.54
N ALA A 301 31.62 7.12 -28.64
CA ALA A 301 32.86 7.13 -29.44
C ALA A 301 34.04 7.77 -28.68
N GLU A 302 33.80 8.85 -27.95
CA GLU A 302 34.85 9.57 -27.17
C GLU A 302 35.42 8.68 -26.07
N HIS A 303 34.52 7.94 -25.35
CA HIS A 303 34.91 7.09 -24.22
C HIS A 303 35.21 5.64 -24.63
N ALA A 304 35.03 5.27 -25.88
CA ALA A 304 35.17 3.90 -26.41
C ALA A 304 34.35 2.87 -25.65
N VAL A 305 33.11 3.25 -25.29
CA VAL A 305 32.10 2.41 -24.55
C VAL A 305 30.86 2.16 -25.40
N SER A 306 30.01 1.27 -24.93
CA SER A 306 28.70 1.03 -25.54
C SER A 306 27.57 1.19 -24.54
N PHE A 307 26.64 2.11 -24.79
CA PHE A 307 25.45 2.30 -23.97
C PHE A 307 24.35 1.25 -24.20
N ARG A 308 24.67 0.13 -24.86
CA ARG A 308 23.90 -1.11 -24.74
C ARG A 308 24.04 -1.70 -23.34
N ASP A 309 25.18 -1.45 -22.69
CA ASP A 309 25.43 -1.79 -21.29
C ASP A 309 24.80 -0.71 -20.39
N GLU A 310 23.96 -1.16 -19.45
CA GLU A 310 23.27 -0.27 -18.51
C GLU A 310 24.24 0.37 -17.51
N GLY A 311 25.27 -0.37 -17.09
CA GLY A 311 26.30 0.14 -16.21
C GLY A 311 27.08 1.27 -16.84
N GLU A 312 27.39 1.20 -18.14
CA GLU A 312 28.02 2.29 -18.88
C GLU A 312 27.12 3.52 -18.99
N ARG A 313 25.81 3.34 -19.15
CA ARG A 313 24.86 4.47 -19.05
C ARG A 313 24.90 5.14 -17.69
N PHE A 314 24.98 4.35 -16.61
CA PHE A 314 25.10 4.89 -15.26
C PHE A 314 26.43 5.58 -15.05
N ALA A 315 27.56 5.00 -15.49
CA ALA A 315 28.88 5.58 -15.35
C ALA A 315 29.00 6.94 -16.05
N HIS A 316 28.34 7.10 -17.21
CA HIS A 316 28.38 8.32 -18.03
C HIS A 316 27.10 9.17 -17.92
N ARG A 317 26.26 8.95 -16.89
CA ARG A 317 24.93 9.57 -16.73
C ARG A 317 24.92 11.08 -16.80
N GLU A 318 25.97 11.75 -16.28
CA GLU A 318 26.05 13.21 -16.30
C GLU A 318 26.20 13.76 -17.73
N ALA A 319 27.07 13.15 -18.53
CA ALA A 319 27.26 13.53 -19.93
C ALA A 319 26.02 13.25 -20.78
N ILE A 320 25.37 12.09 -20.54
CA ILE A 320 24.10 11.71 -21.18
C ILE A 320 23.00 12.71 -20.81
N THR A 321 22.87 13.04 -19.52
CA THR A 321 21.89 14.03 -19.05
C THR A 321 22.12 15.40 -19.65
N ALA A 322 23.38 15.83 -19.78
CA ALA A 322 23.72 17.09 -20.44
C ALA A 322 23.31 17.12 -21.93
N ALA A 323 23.29 15.97 -22.62
CA ALA A 323 22.81 15.84 -23.98
C ALA A 323 21.27 15.88 -24.10
N ILE A 324 20.55 15.36 -23.11
CA ILE A 324 19.09 15.22 -23.11
C ILE A 324 18.39 16.48 -22.56
N ALA A 325 18.88 17.02 -21.45
CA ALA A 325 18.23 18.08 -20.68
C ALA A 325 17.88 19.34 -21.50
N PRO A 326 18.69 19.82 -22.46
CA PRO A 326 18.34 21.01 -23.24
C PRO A 326 17.05 20.89 -24.02
N TRP A 327 16.74 19.70 -24.56
CA TRP A 327 15.49 19.48 -25.26
C TRP A 327 14.30 19.55 -24.29
N VAL A 328 14.35 18.87 -23.15
CA VAL A 328 13.26 18.90 -22.17
C VAL A 328 13.04 20.32 -21.63
N ALA A 329 14.12 21.04 -21.31
CA ALA A 329 14.04 22.40 -20.81
C ALA A 329 13.49 23.43 -21.83
N ALA A 330 13.51 23.09 -23.13
CA ALA A 330 12.97 23.94 -24.19
C ALA A 330 11.49 23.71 -24.48
N HIS A 331 10.87 22.64 -23.95
CA HIS A 331 9.49 22.23 -24.24
C HIS A 331 8.62 22.20 -22.98
N GLY A 332 7.34 22.54 -23.11
CA GLY A 332 6.37 22.44 -22.02
C GLY A 332 5.93 21.01 -21.78
N ILE A 333 5.30 20.77 -20.63
CA ILE A 333 4.91 19.41 -20.21
C ILE A 333 4.02 18.70 -21.21
N ASP A 334 3.08 19.38 -21.86
CA ASP A 334 2.17 18.78 -22.82
C ASP A 334 2.91 18.23 -24.04
N GLU A 335 3.91 18.95 -24.53
CA GLU A 335 4.73 18.52 -25.67
C GLU A 335 5.68 17.39 -25.30
N VAL A 336 6.31 17.50 -24.10
CA VAL A 336 7.16 16.43 -23.53
C VAL A 336 6.35 15.15 -23.37
N ALA A 337 5.17 15.23 -22.74
CA ALA A 337 4.29 14.10 -22.54
C ALA A 337 3.90 13.42 -23.85
N ALA A 338 3.38 14.20 -24.82
CA ALA A 338 2.93 13.67 -26.09
C ALA A 338 4.07 12.95 -26.84
N ARG A 339 5.28 13.51 -26.82
CA ARG A 339 6.42 12.92 -27.51
C ARG A 339 7.00 11.71 -26.80
N PHE A 340 7.03 11.72 -25.46
CA PHE A 340 7.47 10.59 -24.66
C PHE A 340 6.52 9.40 -24.79
N ASP A 341 5.20 9.65 -24.78
CA ASP A 341 4.20 8.61 -24.94
C ASP A 341 4.25 7.99 -26.35
N ASP A 342 4.37 8.81 -27.41
CA ASP A 342 4.45 8.35 -28.82
C ASP A 342 5.65 7.42 -29.04
N LEU A 343 6.80 7.74 -28.45
CA LEU A 343 8.04 6.99 -28.58
C LEU A 343 8.27 5.94 -27.49
N GLY A 344 7.30 5.74 -26.60
CA GLY A 344 7.32 4.70 -25.55
C GLY A 344 8.42 4.90 -24.52
N VAL A 345 8.73 6.15 -24.19
CA VAL A 345 9.62 6.49 -23.07
C VAL A 345 8.94 6.08 -21.77
N CYS A 346 9.69 5.49 -20.86
CA CYS A 346 9.21 5.25 -19.50
C CYS A 346 9.44 6.51 -18.67
N TRP A 347 8.38 7.22 -18.35
CA TRP A 347 8.46 8.49 -17.64
C TRP A 347 7.29 8.72 -16.70
N GLY A 348 7.45 9.67 -15.78
CA GLY A 348 6.39 10.11 -14.88
C GLY A 348 6.62 11.54 -14.42
N ARG A 349 5.51 12.26 -14.17
CA ARG A 349 5.52 13.60 -13.57
C ARG A 349 5.53 13.47 -12.05
N TYR A 350 6.34 14.29 -11.36
CA TYR A 350 6.21 14.46 -9.92
C TYR A 350 4.92 15.23 -9.60
N GLN A 351 4.19 14.74 -8.62
CA GLN A 351 2.89 15.30 -8.22
C GLN A 351 2.82 15.40 -6.71
N THR A 352 2.15 16.42 -6.22
CA THR A 352 1.67 16.49 -4.84
C THR A 352 0.46 15.58 -4.65
N PHE A 353 0.07 15.27 -3.40
CA PHE A 353 -1.16 14.51 -3.13
C PHE A 353 -2.42 15.22 -3.67
N LYS A 354 -2.39 16.56 -3.73
CA LYS A 354 -3.50 17.32 -4.27
C LYS A 354 -3.57 17.19 -5.78
N GLU A 355 -2.47 17.36 -6.48
CA GLU A 355 -2.38 17.18 -7.94
C GLU A 355 -2.71 15.74 -8.35
N LEU A 356 -2.30 14.74 -7.56
CA LEU A 356 -2.68 13.34 -7.79
C LEU A 356 -4.20 13.15 -7.85
N VAL A 357 -4.94 13.81 -6.96
CA VAL A 357 -6.40 13.68 -6.90
C VAL A 357 -7.10 14.59 -7.93
N ASP A 358 -6.57 15.79 -8.16
CA ASP A 358 -7.20 16.79 -9.04
C ASP A 358 -6.94 16.50 -10.52
N ASP A 359 -5.75 16.02 -10.88
CA ASP A 359 -5.24 16.03 -12.25
C ASP A 359 -4.95 14.62 -12.82
N ASP A 360 -4.76 13.58 -12.00
CA ASP A 360 -4.40 12.25 -12.49
C ASP A 360 -5.65 11.39 -12.78
N PRO A 361 -5.95 11.08 -14.05
CA PRO A 361 -7.15 10.31 -14.40
C PRO A 361 -7.15 8.88 -13.84
N ARG A 362 -5.97 8.36 -13.44
CA ARG A 362 -5.86 7.04 -12.80
C ARG A 362 -6.41 7.04 -11.37
N VAL A 363 -6.54 8.23 -10.76
CA VAL A 363 -7.14 8.43 -9.42
C VAL A 363 -8.49 9.15 -9.61
N SER A 364 -9.44 8.48 -10.25
CA SER A 364 -10.76 9.01 -10.54
C SER A 364 -11.81 7.89 -10.56
N ILE A 365 -13.07 8.25 -10.65
CA ILE A 365 -14.19 7.30 -10.82
C ILE A 365 -14.18 6.62 -12.20
N GLU A 366 -13.42 7.12 -13.16
CA GLU A 366 -13.22 6.49 -14.46
C GLU A 366 -12.25 5.30 -14.38
N SER A 367 -11.46 5.24 -13.30
CA SER A 367 -10.58 4.12 -13.01
C SER A 367 -11.35 2.93 -12.45
N GLU A 368 -11.05 1.73 -12.94
CA GLU A 368 -11.63 0.48 -12.40
C GLU A 368 -11.29 0.26 -10.92
N LEU A 369 -10.23 0.92 -10.41
CA LEU A 369 -9.75 0.77 -9.04
C LEU A 369 -10.57 1.57 -8.02
N PHE A 370 -11.11 2.75 -8.40
CA PHE A 370 -11.68 3.71 -7.45
C PHE A 370 -13.20 3.80 -7.53
N ARG A 371 -13.84 4.04 -6.39
CA ARG A 371 -15.27 4.37 -6.26
C ARG A 371 -15.43 5.55 -5.31
N ASN A 372 -16.50 6.32 -5.49
CA ASN A 372 -16.94 7.25 -4.45
C ASN A 372 -17.63 6.45 -3.34
N VAL A 373 -17.09 6.50 -2.14
CA VAL A 373 -17.64 5.84 -0.96
C VAL A 373 -18.00 6.88 0.07
N ASP A 374 -19.23 6.80 0.60
CA ASP A 374 -19.68 7.63 1.69
C ASP A 374 -19.18 7.03 3.02
N GLN A 375 -18.14 7.66 3.57
CA GLN A 375 -17.54 7.27 4.84
C GLN A 375 -18.28 7.96 5.99
N PRO A 376 -18.87 7.19 6.94
CA PRO A 376 -19.58 7.76 8.08
C PRO A 376 -18.76 8.81 8.81
N ASN A 377 -19.40 9.95 9.12
CA ASN A 377 -18.82 11.11 9.81
C ASN A 377 -17.68 11.86 9.08
N ILE A 378 -17.23 11.36 7.95
CA ILE A 378 -16.13 11.98 7.17
C ILE A 378 -16.65 12.60 5.88
N GLY A 379 -17.53 11.89 5.17
CA GLY A 379 -18.08 12.31 3.88
C GLY A 379 -17.64 11.43 2.72
N THR A 380 -18.08 11.78 1.53
CA THR A 380 -17.82 10.99 0.31
C THR A 380 -16.47 11.35 -0.30
N TYR A 381 -15.65 10.32 -0.55
CA TYR A 381 -14.36 10.48 -1.21
C TYR A 381 -13.97 9.23 -2.04
N LEU A 382 -12.97 9.42 -2.93
CA LEU A 382 -12.41 8.35 -3.75
C LEU A 382 -11.75 7.28 -2.88
N THR A 383 -12.27 6.06 -2.96
CA THR A 383 -11.79 4.92 -2.19
C THR A 383 -11.36 3.80 -3.13
N PRO A 384 -10.11 3.31 -3.04
CA PRO A 384 -9.67 2.20 -3.86
C PRO A 384 -10.17 0.87 -3.34
N GLY A 385 -10.45 -0.06 -4.27
CA GLY A 385 -10.61 -1.48 -3.99
C GLY A 385 -9.27 -2.21 -3.92
N SER A 386 -9.33 -3.55 -4.08
CA SER A 386 -8.12 -4.36 -4.21
C SER A 386 -7.34 -3.98 -5.49
N PRO A 387 -6.00 -3.85 -5.41
CA PRO A 387 -5.18 -3.68 -6.62
C PRO A 387 -5.09 -4.96 -7.46
N VAL A 388 -5.55 -6.10 -6.92
CA VAL A 388 -5.62 -7.36 -7.65
C VAL A 388 -7.01 -7.48 -8.27
N ALA A 389 -7.07 -7.46 -9.60
CA ALA A 389 -8.30 -7.67 -10.35
C ALA A 389 -8.46 -9.15 -10.74
N PHE A 390 -9.67 -9.65 -10.64
CA PHE A 390 -10.06 -10.98 -11.10
C PHE A 390 -10.89 -10.82 -12.37
N ASP A 391 -10.41 -11.40 -13.47
CA ASP A 391 -11.02 -11.23 -14.80
C ASP A 391 -11.25 -9.74 -15.19
N GLY A 392 -10.31 -8.87 -14.77
CA GLY A 392 -10.34 -7.44 -15.03
C GLY A 392 -11.28 -6.63 -14.11
N LYS A 393 -11.88 -7.25 -13.09
CA LYS A 393 -12.81 -6.60 -12.16
C LYS A 393 -12.30 -6.62 -10.72
N LEU A 394 -12.78 -5.70 -9.91
CA LEU A 394 -12.57 -5.75 -8.47
C LEU A 394 -13.23 -7.02 -7.89
N PRO A 395 -12.56 -7.74 -6.98
CA PRO A 395 -13.14 -8.91 -6.33
C PRO A 395 -14.30 -8.55 -5.38
N VAL A 396 -14.23 -7.35 -4.79
CA VAL A 396 -15.27 -6.76 -3.94
C VAL A 396 -15.32 -5.26 -4.21
N GLU A 397 -16.51 -4.69 -4.30
CA GLU A 397 -16.66 -3.24 -4.39
C GLU A 397 -16.19 -2.58 -3.10
N PRO A 398 -15.51 -1.42 -3.18
CA PRO A 398 -15.06 -0.68 -2.01
C PRO A 398 -16.22 -0.30 -1.09
N THR A 399 -16.07 -0.60 0.19
CA THR A 399 -17.02 -0.24 1.24
C THR A 399 -16.36 0.66 2.29
N PRO A 400 -17.12 1.44 3.07
CA PRO A 400 -16.55 2.28 4.11
C PRO A 400 -15.86 1.46 5.20
N ALA A 401 -15.02 2.12 5.97
CA ALA A 401 -14.61 1.60 7.27
C ALA A 401 -15.79 1.70 8.26
N PRO A 402 -15.95 0.74 9.18
CA PRO A 402 -17.03 0.78 10.16
C PRO A 402 -16.77 1.93 11.15
N ARG A 403 -17.83 2.40 11.81
CA ARG A 403 -17.67 3.13 13.07
C ARG A 403 -17.21 2.16 14.16
N LEU A 404 -16.57 2.69 15.19
CA LEU A 404 -16.16 1.90 16.34
C LEU A 404 -17.37 1.19 16.96
N GLY A 405 -17.35 -0.14 17.05
CA GLY A 405 -18.42 -0.94 17.61
C GLY A 405 -19.67 -1.08 16.74
N GLU A 406 -19.70 -0.54 15.53
CA GLU A 406 -20.88 -0.52 14.65
C GLU A 406 -21.57 -1.87 14.49
N HIS A 407 -20.81 -2.96 14.57
CA HIS A 407 -21.32 -4.30 14.33
C HIS A 407 -21.40 -5.15 15.60
N THR A 408 -21.22 -4.55 16.78
CA THR A 408 -21.16 -5.27 18.06
C THR A 408 -22.39 -6.17 18.27
N GLU A 409 -23.59 -5.61 18.14
CA GLU A 409 -24.83 -6.35 18.35
C GLU A 409 -25.02 -7.47 17.31
N ALA A 410 -24.77 -7.15 16.03
CA ALA A 410 -24.90 -8.11 14.94
C ALA A 410 -23.92 -9.28 15.13
N ILE A 411 -22.65 -9.01 15.47
CA ILE A 411 -21.65 -10.05 15.71
C ILE A 411 -22.04 -10.93 16.87
N LEU A 412 -22.53 -10.36 17.98
CA LEU A 412 -22.95 -11.12 19.15
C LEU A 412 -24.19 -12.00 18.86
N ALA A 413 -25.10 -11.47 18.08
CA ALA A 413 -26.28 -12.26 17.66
C ALA A 413 -25.89 -13.37 16.67
N ASP A 414 -25.12 -13.05 15.65
CA ASP A 414 -24.77 -13.97 14.54
C ASP A 414 -23.87 -15.12 15.00
N VAL A 415 -22.85 -14.82 15.83
CA VAL A 415 -21.83 -15.82 16.21
C VAL A 415 -22.23 -16.59 17.47
N PHE A 416 -22.81 -15.89 18.46
CA PHE A 416 -23.14 -16.53 19.75
C PHE A 416 -24.62 -16.83 19.91
N GLY A 417 -25.49 -16.39 18.98
CA GLY A 417 -26.92 -16.57 19.08
C GLY A 417 -27.55 -15.82 20.26
N LEU A 418 -26.91 -14.74 20.76
CA LEU A 418 -27.39 -13.98 21.89
C LEU A 418 -28.69 -13.24 21.53
N SER A 419 -29.67 -13.30 22.43
CA SER A 419 -30.89 -12.52 22.32
C SER A 419 -30.64 -11.02 22.57
N PRO A 420 -31.52 -10.13 22.09
CA PRO A 420 -31.41 -8.69 22.38
C PRO A 420 -31.34 -8.36 23.88
N ALA A 421 -31.98 -9.15 24.73
CA ALA A 421 -31.94 -8.97 26.18
C ALA A 421 -30.56 -9.30 26.77
N GLU A 422 -29.92 -10.36 26.31
CA GLU A 422 -28.57 -10.75 26.73
C GLU A 422 -27.52 -9.73 26.22
N ILE A 423 -27.67 -9.23 24.99
CA ILE A 423 -26.81 -8.17 24.45
C ILE A 423 -27.01 -6.87 25.24
N GLY A 424 -28.28 -6.52 25.58
CA GLY A 424 -28.56 -5.36 26.43
C GLY A 424 -27.89 -5.46 27.80
N SER A 425 -27.89 -6.65 28.43
CA SER A 425 -27.15 -6.84 29.68
C SER A 425 -25.63 -6.63 29.55
N LEU A 426 -25.03 -7.04 28.43
CA LEU A 426 -23.61 -6.80 28.19
C LEU A 426 -23.29 -5.31 28.04
N HIS A 427 -24.21 -4.52 27.46
CA HIS A 427 -24.10 -3.07 27.41
C HIS A 427 -24.25 -2.44 28.79
N ASP A 428 -25.27 -2.84 29.55
CA ASP A 428 -25.53 -2.33 30.91
C ASP A 428 -24.37 -2.60 31.87
N ASP A 429 -23.72 -3.77 31.72
CA ASP A 429 -22.53 -4.17 32.49
C ASP A 429 -21.24 -3.51 31.96
N GLY A 430 -21.29 -2.73 30.86
CA GLY A 430 -20.15 -2.07 30.25
C GLY A 430 -19.13 -3.02 29.63
N VAL A 431 -19.51 -4.24 29.31
CA VAL A 431 -18.66 -5.26 28.65
C VAL A 431 -18.46 -4.94 27.18
N VAL A 432 -19.48 -4.41 26.53
CA VAL A 432 -19.49 -4.04 25.10
C VAL A 432 -20.08 -2.65 24.88
N ALA A 433 -19.78 -2.06 23.73
CA ALA A 433 -20.40 -0.81 23.25
C ALA A 433 -20.65 -0.86 21.75
N SER A 434 -21.51 0.02 21.22
CA SER A 434 -21.80 0.21 19.80
C SER A 434 -21.81 1.69 19.41
#